data_0224f70f7e618eec475f646dd78d4df8
#
_entry.id   0224f70f7e618eec475f646dd78d4df8
#
_cell.length_a   1.000
_cell.length_b   1.000
_cell.length_c   1.000
_cell.angle_alpha   90.00
_cell.angle_beta   90.00
_cell.angle_gamma   90.00
#
_symmetry.space_group_name_H-M   'P 1'
#
loop_
_entity.id
_entity.type
_entity.pdbx_description
1 polymer ?
#
loop_
_entity_poly.entity_id
_entity_poly.type
_entity_poly.pdbx_seq_one_letter_code
_entity_poly.pdbx_strand_id
1 'polypeptide(L)'
;PNFHNTPVRFQKFLEVSKADKKKRGLDIYNEISFVLDREDKMSIITNMLDKKIIPYRVTHNDTKLNNIMFDEATDKAICVIDLDTVMPGSILYDFGDAIRIGASTAKEDEVDLEKVKLDLVLFKEFTNGFLKYTHNLLTQEELDNLVNSVIVITLECGMRFLTDYLDGDNY
;
A
#
# COMPACT_ATOMS: atom_id res chain seq x y z
N PRO A 1 -6.85 10.01 13.45
CA PRO A 1 -7.35 9.36 12.24
C PRO A 1 -6.24 8.47 11.69
N ASN A 2 -6.60 7.27 11.33
CA ASN A 2 -5.68 6.27 10.80
C ASN A 2 -5.89 6.23 9.29
N PHE A 3 -4.94 6.72 8.49
CA PHE A 3 -5.06 6.77 7.04
C PHE A 3 -5.10 5.35 6.45
N HIS A 4 -4.18 4.50 6.89
CA HIS A 4 -4.15 3.09 6.56
C HIS A 4 -4.75 2.27 7.71
N ASN A 5 -5.98 1.79 7.53
CA ASN A 5 -6.64 0.85 8.43
C ASN A 5 -7.19 -0.31 7.61
N THR A 6 -6.31 -1.21 7.21
CA THR A 6 -6.64 -2.34 6.36
C THR A 6 -7.78 -3.20 6.91
N PRO A 7 -7.85 -3.52 8.24
CA PRO A 7 -8.98 -4.26 8.79
C PRO A 7 -10.33 -3.56 8.61
N VAL A 8 -10.41 -2.24 8.83
CA VAL A 8 -11.66 -1.48 8.65
C VAL A 8 -12.06 -1.46 7.17
N ARG A 9 -11.10 -1.30 6.27
CA ARG A 9 -11.37 -1.37 4.83
C ARG A 9 -11.83 -2.76 4.40
N PHE A 10 -11.27 -3.81 4.99
CA PHE A 10 -11.68 -5.19 4.75
C PHE A 10 -13.13 -5.42 5.22
N GLN A 11 -13.53 -4.93 6.39
CA GLN A 11 -14.92 -5.01 6.85
C GLN A 11 -15.88 -4.30 5.89
N LYS A 12 -15.51 -3.10 5.41
CA LYS A 12 -16.29 -2.39 4.39
C LYS A 12 -16.41 -3.19 3.10
N PHE A 13 -15.33 -3.81 2.64
CA PHE A 13 -15.32 -4.70 1.48
C PHE A 13 -16.29 -5.88 1.66
N LEU A 14 -16.28 -6.55 2.83
CA LEU A 14 -17.19 -7.66 3.14
C LEU A 14 -18.66 -7.21 3.09
N GLU A 15 -18.96 -6.04 3.68
CA GLU A 15 -20.33 -5.49 3.67
C GLU A 15 -20.82 -5.21 2.25
N VAL A 16 -19.97 -4.56 1.44
CA VAL A 16 -20.32 -4.19 0.06
C VAL A 16 -20.43 -5.42 -0.84
N SER A 17 -19.48 -6.37 -0.72
CA SER A 17 -19.50 -7.63 -1.47
C SER A 17 -20.74 -8.47 -1.15
N LYS A 18 -21.11 -8.55 0.13
CA LYS A 18 -22.32 -9.27 0.57
C LYS A 18 -23.60 -8.59 0.09
N ALA A 19 -23.62 -7.26 0.09
CA ALA A 19 -24.79 -6.51 -0.34
C ALA A 19 -24.99 -6.56 -1.86
N ASP A 20 -23.90 -6.56 -2.60
CA ASP A 20 -23.82 -6.59 -4.09
C ASP A 20 -24.94 -5.80 -4.79
N LYS A 21 -25.14 -4.57 -4.34
CA LYS A 21 -26.26 -3.71 -4.78
C LYS A 21 -26.28 -3.48 -6.28
N LYS A 22 -25.12 -3.52 -6.93
CA LYS A 22 -24.98 -3.32 -8.38
C LYS A 22 -24.99 -4.62 -9.17
N LYS A 23 -25.07 -5.79 -8.48
CA LYS A 23 -25.07 -7.14 -9.06
C LYS A 23 -23.84 -7.43 -9.93
N ARG A 24 -22.67 -6.93 -9.48
CA ARG A 24 -21.38 -7.08 -10.17
C ARG A 24 -20.51 -8.19 -9.57
N GLY A 25 -20.89 -8.75 -8.42
CA GLY A 25 -20.06 -9.72 -7.68
C GLY A 25 -19.76 -11.00 -8.43
N LEU A 26 -20.67 -11.45 -9.32
CA LEU A 26 -20.42 -12.63 -10.15
C LEU A 26 -19.33 -12.38 -11.20
N ASP A 27 -19.24 -11.18 -11.74
CA ASP A 27 -18.26 -10.83 -12.79
C ASP A 27 -16.83 -10.80 -12.25
N ILE A 28 -16.67 -10.58 -10.94
CA ILE A 28 -15.38 -10.45 -10.25
C ILE A 28 -15.23 -11.45 -9.09
N TYR A 29 -15.85 -12.61 -9.22
CA TYR A 29 -15.83 -13.66 -8.18
C TYR A 29 -14.40 -14.09 -7.80
N ASN A 30 -13.50 -14.19 -8.78
CA ASN A 30 -12.12 -14.60 -8.55
C ASN A 30 -11.36 -13.54 -7.72
N GLU A 31 -11.58 -12.27 -8.01
CA GLU A 31 -10.98 -11.14 -7.30
C GLU A 31 -11.49 -11.05 -5.86
N ILE A 32 -12.80 -11.27 -5.67
CA ILE A 32 -13.39 -11.35 -4.32
C ILE A 32 -12.78 -12.51 -3.55
N SER A 33 -12.72 -13.71 -4.13
CA SER A 33 -12.11 -14.89 -3.50
C SER A 33 -10.63 -14.63 -3.16
N PHE A 34 -9.89 -14.00 -4.08
CA PHE A 34 -8.49 -13.65 -3.86
C PHE A 34 -8.29 -12.77 -2.61
N VAL A 35 -9.18 -11.81 -2.38
CA VAL A 35 -9.13 -10.95 -1.19
C VAL A 35 -9.50 -11.74 0.07
N LEU A 36 -10.57 -12.56 0.02
CA LEU A 36 -11.02 -13.37 1.15
C LEU A 36 -9.95 -14.36 1.62
N ASP A 37 -9.28 -15.04 0.68
CA ASP A 37 -8.23 -16.01 0.96
C ASP A 37 -6.99 -15.37 1.66
N ARG A 38 -6.94 -14.03 1.76
CA ARG A 38 -5.85 -13.26 2.38
C ARG A 38 -6.28 -12.45 3.59
N GLU A 39 -7.39 -12.80 4.20
CA GLU A 39 -7.88 -12.15 5.42
C GLU A 39 -6.82 -12.08 6.53
N ASP A 40 -6.01 -13.14 6.67
CA ASP A 40 -4.94 -13.22 7.66
C ASP A 40 -3.88 -12.10 7.51
N LYS A 41 -3.74 -11.54 6.31
CA LYS A 41 -2.79 -10.44 6.04
C LYS A 41 -3.31 -9.07 6.47
N MET A 42 -4.62 -8.89 6.54
CA MET A 42 -5.27 -7.57 6.70
C MET A 42 -4.91 -6.87 8.01
N SER A 43 -4.60 -7.62 9.07
CA SER A 43 -4.34 -7.07 10.41
C SER A 43 -2.87 -7.10 10.84
N ILE A 44 -1.94 -7.51 10.00
CA ILE A 44 -0.52 -7.69 10.39
C ILE A 44 0.03 -6.39 10.99
N ILE A 45 -0.01 -5.29 10.27
CA ILE A 45 0.61 -4.02 10.70
C ILE A 45 -0.19 -3.39 11.83
N THR A 46 -1.51 -3.35 11.73
CA THR A 46 -2.38 -2.78 12.79
C THR A 46 -2.22 -3.52 14.11
N ASN A 47 -2.16 -4.86 14.10
CA ASN A 47 -1.91 -5.66 15.30
C ASN A 47 -0.56 -5.35 15.94
N MET A 48 0.50 -5.13 15.14
CA MET A 48 1.81 -4.76 15.68
C MET A 48 1.79 -3.37 16.32
N LEU A 49 1.08 -2.40 15.73
CA LEU A 49 0.89 -1.06 16.31
C LEU A 49 0.07 -1.13 17.62
N ASP A 50 -1.05 -1.84 17.62
CA ASP A 50 -1.96 -1.96 18.78
C ASP A 50 -1.27 -2.65 19.97
N LYS A 51 -0.46 -3.68 19.68
CA LYS A 51 0.34 -4.39 20.69
C LYS A 51 1.63 -3.67 21.06
N LYS A 52 1.91 -2.50 20.46
CA LYS A 52 3.14 -1.73 20.65
C LYS A 52 4.42 -2.52 20.34
N ILE A 53 4.35 -3.48 19.40
CA ILE A 53 5.50 -4.24 18.90
C ILE A 53 6.33 -3.32 18.00
N ILE A 54 5.69 -2.49 17.20
CA ILE A 54 6.33 -1.42 16.42
C ILE A 54 5.81 -0.06 16.88
N PRO A 55 6.63 1.00 16.79
CA PRO A 55 6.23 2.34 17.21
C PRO A 55 5.38 3.04 16.16
N TYR A 56 4.57 4.02 16.59
CA TYR A 56 4.06 5.05 15.71
C TYR A 56 5.19 6.01 15.33
N ARG A 57 5.25 6.38 14.06
CA ARG A 57 6.18 7.37 13.51
C ARG A 57 5.41 8.45 12.78
N VAL A 58 6.07 9.55 12.42
CA VAL A 58 5.51 10.51 11.46
C VAL A 58 5.71 9.89 10.07
N THR A 59 4.63 9.66 9.36
CA THR A 59 4.60 9.00 8.06
C THR A 59 3.90 9.86 7.03
N HIS A 60 4.28 9.73 5.77
CA HIS A 60 3.67 10.44 4.66
C HIS A 60 2.33 9.81 4.24
N ASN A 61 2.27 8.47 4.22
CA ASN A 61 1.12 7.62 3.87
C ASN A 61 0.67 7.68 2.38
N ASP A 62 1.34 8.43 1.53
CA ASP A 62 1.12 8.47 0.07
C ASP A 62 2.47 8.69 -0.62
N THR A 63 3.35 7.69 -0.52
CA THR A 63 4.78 7.79 -0.90
C THR A 63 5.07 7.44 -2.36
N LYS A 64 4.09 7.68 -3.23
CA LYS A 64 4.28 7.49 -4.67
C LYS A 64 5.31 8.48 -5.25
N LEU A 65 6.00 8.06 -6.31
CA LEU A 65 7.04 8.89 -6.97
C LEU A 65 6.51 10.25 -7.45
N ASN A 66 5.24 10.36 -7.78
CA ASN A 66 4.60 11.61 -8.19
C ASN A 66 4.61 12.68 -7.08
N ASN A 67 4.81 12.29 -5.83
CA ASN A 67 4.92 13.19 -4.69
C ASN A 67 6.37 13.59 -4.37
N ILE A 68 7.30 13.31 -5.29
CA ILE A 68 8.71 13.74 -5.20
C ILE A 68 9.03 14.62 -6.40
N MET A 69 9.52 15.83 -6.13
CA MET A 69 10.03 16.71 -7.17
C MET A 69 11.51 16.43 -7.42
N PHE A 70 11.88 16.38 -8.68
CA PHE A 70 13.26 16.20 -9.13
C PHE A 70 13.74 17.44 -9.86
N ASP A 71 15.01 17.76 -9.70
CA ASP A 71 15.70 18.79 -10.49
C ASP A 71 16.00 18.25 -11.89
N GLU A 72 15.52 18.92 -12.92
CA GLU A 72 15.63 18.47 -14.33
C GLU A 72 17.08 18.35 -14.82
N ALA A 73 18.00 19.15 -14.27
CA ALA A 73 19.39 19.20 -14.75
C ALA A 73 20.26 18.12 -14.08
N THR A 74 19.88 17.70 -12.86
CA THR A 74 20.73 16.82 -12.03
C THR A 74 20.08 15.50 -11.66
N ASP A 75 18.81 15.29 -12.00
CA ASP A 75 17.99 14.15 -11.61
C ASP A 75 17.97 13.88 -10.09
N LYS A 76 18.20 14.91 -9.29
CA LYS A 76 18.18 14.79 -7.83
C LYS A 76 16.83 15.15 -7.26
N ALA A 77 16.35 14.35 -6.31
CA ALA A 77 15.18 14.70 -5.52
C ALA A 77 15.46 15.97 -4.70
N ILE A 78 14.55 16.95 -4.78
CA ILE A 78 14.67 18.26 -4.11
C ILE A 78 13.57 18.53 -3.09
N CYS A 79 12.39 17.94 -3.26
CA CYS A 79 11.25 18.21 -2.40
C CYS A 79 10.27 17.05 -2.39
N VAL A 80 9.67 16.81 -1.23
CA VAL A 80 8.48 15.96 -1.08
C VAL A 80 7.27 16.88 -0.98
N ILE A 81 6.21 16.55 -1.71
CA ILE A 81 4.96 17.33 -1.81
C ILE A 81 3.75 16.49 -1.39
N ASP A 82 2.56 17.09 -1.42
CA ASP A 82 1.29 16.45 -1.05
C ASP A 82 1.28 15.95 0.41
N LEU A 83 1.52 16.87 1.33
CA LEU A 83 1.70 16.57 2.76
C LEU A 83 0.37 16.43 3.53
N ASP A 84 -0.77 16.43 2.87
CA ASP A 84 -2.10 16.38 3.49
C ASP A 84 -2.36 15.07 4.23
N THR A 85 -1.62 14.01 3.88
CA THR A 85 -1.71 12.69 4.49
C THR A 85 -0.68 12.45 5.60
N VAL A 86 0.17 13.43 5.89
CA VAL A 86 1.21 13.31 6.93
C VAL A 86 0.55 13.26 8.32
N MET A 87 0.73 12.12 8.99
CA MET A 87 0.19 11.88 10.32
C MET A 87 0.95 10.77 11.05
N PRO A 88 0.69 10.53 12.35
CA PRO A 88 1.24 9.34 13.02
C PRO A 88 0.74 8.05 12.37
N GLY A 89 1.68 7.19 11.99
CA GLY A 89 1.41 5.91 11.33
C GLY A 89 2.57 4.94 11.47
N SER A 90 2.61 3.89 10.64
CA SER A 90 3.72 2.97 10.55
C SER A 90 4.58 3.29 9.33
N ILE A 91 5.89 3.34 9.53
CA ILE A 91 6.85 3.49 8.42
C ILE A 91 6.74 2.34 7.39
N LEU A 92 6.17 1.22 7.81
CA LEU A 92 5.89 0.09 6.93
C LEU A 92 4.89 0.46 5.82
N TYR A 93 3.93 1.34 6.10
CA TYR A 93 3.01 1.83 5.07
C TYR A 93 3.73 2.67 4.02
N ASP A 94 4.63 3.57 4.45
CA ASP A 94 5.42 4.40 3.53
C ASP A 94 6.32 3.54 2.64
N PHE A 95 7.02 2.56 3.21
CA PHE A 95 7.84 1.63 2.43
C PHE A 95 6.99 0.80 1.46
N GLY A 96 5.89 0.22 1.96
CA GLY A 96 5.01 -0.64 1.17
C GLY A 96 4.42 0.08 -0.04
N ASP A 97 3.93 1.31 0.16
CA ASP A 97 3.31 2.11 -0.91
C ASP A 97 4.35 2.57 -1.94
N ALA A 98 5.51 3.00 -1.48
CA ALA A 98 6.60 3.39 -2.36
C ALA A 98 7.09 2.25 -3.25
N ILE A 99 7.21 1.02 -2.72
CA ILE A 99 7.57 -0.17 -3.49
C ILE A 99 6.43 -0.56 -4.46
N ARG A 100 5.17 -0.52 -4.01
CA ARG A 100 4.01 -0.88 -4.82
C ARG A 100 4.01 -0.14 -6.17
N ILE A 101 4.36 1.13 -6.15
CA ILE A 101 4.41 1.96 -7.35
C ILE A 101 5.81 2.00 -7.94
N GLY A 102 6.83 2.24 -7.12
CA GLY A 102 8.20 2.49 -7.58
C GLY A 102 8.92 1.25 -8.14
N ALA A 103 8.48 0.04 -7.79
CA ALA A 103 9.01 -1.21 -8.32
C ALA A 103 8.04 -1.94 -9.26
N SER A 104 6.97 -1.28 -9.71
CA SER A 104 6.08 -1.79 -10.76
C SER A 104 6.68 -1.54 -12.14
N THR A 105 6.55 -2.52 -13.05
CA THR A 105 6.93 -2.37 -14.46
C THR A 105 5.90 -1.60 -15.28
N ALA A 106 4.73 -1.33 -14.71
CA ALA A 106 3.60 -0.69 -15.37
C ALA A 106 3.07 0.49 -14.55
N LYS A 107 2.30 1.36 -15.20
CA LYS A 107 1.55 2.42 -14.54
C LYS A 107 0.43 1.86 -13.67
N GLU A 108 -0.05 2.65 -12.72
CA GLU A 108 -1.11 2.23 -11.77
C GLU A 108 -2.45 1.91 -12.46
N ASP A 109 -2.72 2.53 -13.60
CA ASP A 109 -3.93 2.37 -14.43
C ASP A 109 -3.75 1.45 -15.64
N GLU A 110 -2.67 0.62 -15.67
CA GLU A 110 -2.43 -0.31 -16.78
C GLU A 110 -3.53 -1.38 -16.86
N VAL A 111 -4.16 -1.48 -18.02
CA VAL A 111 -5.25 -2.45 -18.27
C VAL A 111 -4.74 -3.82 -18.70
N ASP A 112 -3.53 -3.90 -19.23
CA ASP A 112 -2.90 -5.15 -19.64
C ASP A 112 -2.14 -5.76 -18.46
N LEU A 113 -2.79 -6.68 -17.75
CA LEU A 113 -2.24 -7.29 -16.53
C LEU A 113 -0.94 -8.07 -16.77
N GLU A 114 -0.65 -8.51 -18.00
CA GLU A 114 0.61 -9.19 -18.34
C GLU A 114 1.83 -8.25 -18.23
N LYS A 115 1.60 -6.95 -18.32
CA LYS A 115 2.64 -5.92 -18.15
C LYS A 115 2.89 -5.57 -16.69
N VAL A 116 1.93 -5.86 -15.80
CA VAL A 116 2.04 -5.50 -14.37
C VAL A 116 2.87 -6.55 -13.65
N LYS A 117 4.13 -6.24 -13.40
CA LYS A 117 5.09 -7.13 -12.72
C LYS A 117 5.91 -6.35 -11.71
N LEU A 118 6.42 -7.07 -10.72
CA LEU A 118 7.42 -6.52 -9.79
C LEU A 118 8.79 -6.57 -10.47
N ASP A 119 9.45 -5.42 -10.60
CA ASP A 119 10.85 -5.33 -11.00
C ASP A 119 11.75 -5.52 -9.77
N LEU A 120 12.45 -6.65 -9.72
CA LEU A 120 13.33 -6.98 -8.59
C LEU A 120 14.57 -6.10 -8.51
N VAL A 121 15.01 -5.51 -9.62
CA VAL A 121 16.14 -4.56 -9.61
C VAL A 121 15.69 -3.26 -8.96
N LEU A 122 14.57 -2.70 -9.39
CA LEU A 122 13.99 -1.50 -8.78
C LEU A 122 13.64 -1.72 -7.31
N PHE A 123 13.04 -2.87 -6.98
CA PHE A 123 12.78 -3.26 -5.59
C PHE A 123 14.04 -3.21 -4.73
N LYS A 124 15.13 -3.83 -5.21
CA LYS A 124 16.40 -3.88 -4.50
C LYS A 124 17.02 -2.49 -4.31
N GLU A 125 17.06 -1.70 -5.38
CA GLU A 125 17.68 -0.37 -5.34
C GLU A 125 16.87 0.58 -4.44
N PHE A 126 15.54 0.53 -4.51
CA PHE A 126 14.69 1.30 -3.62
C PHE A 126 14.89 0.90 -2.15
N THR A 127 14.91 -0.40 -1.87
CA THR A 127 15.15 -0.93 -0.52
C THR A 127 16.52 -0.52 0.01
N ASN A 128 17.56 -0.59 -0.81
CA ASN A 128 18.91 -0.13 -0.45
C ASN A 128 18.91 1.37 -0.12
N GLY A 129 18.25 2.19 -0.95
CA GLY A 129 18.13 3.63 -0.72
C GLY A 129 17.37 3.93 0.57
N PHE A 130 16.26 3.27 0.81
CA PHE A 130 15.46 3.41 2.03
C PHE A 130 16.28 3.02 3.27
N LEU A 131 16.87 1.85 3.28
CA LEU A 131 17.64 1.33 4.43
C LEU A 131 18.91 2.14 4.69
N LYS A 132 19.53 2.73 3.69
CA LYS A 132 20.71 3.59 3.87
C LYS A 132 20.48 4.71 4.89
N TYR A 133 19.26 5.24 4.93
CA TYR A 133 18.92 6.37 5.82
C TYR A 133 18.06 5.97 7.02
N THR A 134 17.38 4.79 6.98
CA THR A 134 16.42 4.40 8.01
C THR A 134 16.86 3.22 8.85
N HIS A 135 17.82 2.41 8.43
CA HIS A 135 18.22 1.17 9.12
C HIS A 135 18.45 1.35 10.64
N ASN A 136 19.15 2.41 11.03
CA ASN A 136 19.45 2.68 12.45
C ASN A 136 18.25 3.25 13.23
N LEU A 137 17.16 3.59 12.55
CA LEU A 137 15.94 4.12 13.14
C LEU A 137 14.85 3.04 13.29
N LEU A 138 14.93 1.98 12.48
CA LEU A 138 13.95 0.91 12.47
C LEU A 138 14.22 -0.12 13.58
N THR A 139 13.15 -0.65 14.15
CA THR A 139 13.23 -1.83 15.00
C THR A 139 13.45 -3.09 14.17
N GLN A 140 13.88 -4.18 14.81
CA GLN A 140 14.04 -5.46 14.09
C GLN A 140 12.71 -5.95 13.53
N GLU A 141 11.61 -5.75 14.27
CA GLU A 141 10.27 -6.13 13.84
C GLU A 141 9.80 -5.31 12.60
N GLU A 142 10.19 -4.03 12.53
CA GLU A 142 9.92 -3.23 11.32
C GLU A 142 10.74 -3.75 10.12
N LEU A 143 12.02 -4.06 10.31
CA LEU A 143 12.89 -4.64 9.27
C LEU A 143 12.34 -5.97 8.74
N ASP A 144 11.95 -6.88 9.65
CA ASP A 144 11.45 -8.21 9.32
C ASP A 144 10.09 -8.16 8.57
N ASN A 145 9.37 -7.04 8.67
CA ASN A 145 8.06 -6.86 8.06
C ASN A 145 8.02 -5.94 6.84
N LEU A 146 9.17 -5.51 6.30
CA LEU A 146 9.21 -4.68 5.09
C LEU A 146 8.51 -5.37 3.91
N VAL A 147 8.77 -6.65 3.66
CA VAL A 147 8.11 -7.40 2.57
C VAL A 147 6.61 -7.56 2.83
N ASN A 148 6.22 -7.86 4.07
CA ASN A 148 4.80 -7.96 4.44
C ASN A 148 4.08 -6.63 4.21
N SER A 149 4.73 -5.51 4.41
CA SER A 149 4.11 -4.19 4.18
C SER A 149 3.74 -3.96 2.71
N VAL A 150 4.60 -4.38 1.78
CA VAL A 150 4.31 -4.31 0.34
C VAL A 150 3.06 -5.13 0.01
N ILE A 151 2.96 -6.35 0.56
CA ILE A 151 1.80 -7.23 0.35
C ILE A 151 0.53 -6.58 0.92
N VAL A 152 0.59 -6.07 2.16
CA VAL A 152 -0.57 -5.47 2.84
C VAL A 152 -1.08 -4.24 2.10
N ILE A 153 -0.18 -3.32 1.71
CA ILE A 153 -0.58 -2.09 1.00
C ILE A 153 -1.10 -2.39 -0.41
N THR A 154 -0.51 -3.35 -1.12
CA THR A 154 -1.00 -3.76 -2.43
C THR A 154 -2.41 -4.37 -2.32
N LEU A 155 -2.64 -5.24 -1.33
CA LEU A 155 -3.96 -5.79 -1.05
C LEU A 155 -4.96 -4.70 -0.64
N GLU A 156 -4.56 -3.76 0.22
CA GLU A 156 -5.41 -2.65 0.64
C GLU A 156 -5.85 -1.79 -0.55
N CYS A 157 -4.92 -1.47 -1.43
CA CYS A 157 -5.20 -0.68 -2.63
C CYS A 157 -6.17 -1.42 -3.57
N GLY A 158 -5.86 -2.67 -3.93
CA GLY A 158 -6.74 -3.48 -4.79
C GLY A 158 -8.13 -3.69 -4.19
N MET A 159 -8.20 -3.96 -2.89
CA MET A 159 -9.48 -4.09 -2.18
C MET A 159 -10.30 -2.79 -2.19
N ARG A 160 -9.66 -1.63 -2.11
CA ARG A 160 -10.36 -0.33 -2.22
C ARG A 160 -11.01 -0.16 -3.59
N PHE A 161 -10.28 -0.45 -4.67
CA PHE A 161 -10.84 -0.39 -6.03
C PHE A 161 -11.97 -1.41 -6.23
N LEU A 162 -11.81 -2.65 -5.73
CA LEU A 162 -12.89 -3.64 -5.79
C LEU A 162 -14.13 -3.20 -5.00
N THR A 163 -13.94 -2.58 -3.83
CA THR A 163 -15.03 -2.05 -3.01
C THR A 163 -15.78 -0.96 -3.77
N ASP A 164 -15.05 -0.03 -4.38
CA ASP A 164 -15.64 1.07 -5.15
C ASP A 164 -16.41 0.55 -6.37
N TYR A 165 -15.82 -0.37 -7.13
CA TYR A 165 -16.49 -1.03 -8.25
C TYR A 165 -17.81 -1.69 -7.84
N LEU A 166 -17.82 -2.44 -6.73
CA LEU A 166 -19.03 -3.08 -6.20
C LEU A 166 -20.07 -2.08 -5.68
N ASP A 167 -19.63 -0.94 -5.16
CA ASP A 167 -20.51 0.12 -4.63
C ASP A 167 -21.04 1.07 -5.72
N GLY A 168 -20.44 1.05 -6.92
CA GLY A 168 -20.96 1.71 -8.13
C GLY A 168 -20.12 2.84 -8.70
N ASP A 169 -18.80 2.73 -8.62
CA ASP A 169 -17.83 3.66 -9.19
C ASP A 169 -18.05 5.10 -8.69
N ASN A 170 -17.94 5.28 -7.38
CA ASN A 170 -18.16 6.57 -6.70
C ASN A 170 -16.86 7.39 -6.59
N TYR A 171 -15.71 6.80 -6.93
CA TYR A 171 -14.39 7.39 -6.76
C TYR A 171 -13.88 8.06 -8.02
#